data_74666ad53b0bc3478da10b6c5fcd66dd
#
_entry.id   74666ad53b0bc3478da10b6c5fcd66dd
#
_cell.length_a   1.000
_cell.length_b   1.000
_cell.length_c   1.000
_cell.angle_alpha   90.00
_cell.angle_beta   90.00
_cell.angle_gamma   90.00
#
_symmetry.space_group_name_H-M   'P 1'
#
loop_
_entity.id
_entity.type
_entity.pdbx_description
1 polymer ?
#
loop_
_entity_poly.entity_id
_entity_poly.type
_entity_poly.pdbx_seq_one_letter_code
_entity_poly.pdbx_strand_id
1 'polypeptide(L)'
;MNSNFLFFISLLFVTTVFSQQITDTLYNPKILSKAYQDNSGPLLYIDEGHHNFHTKNDRFSPFSKVLTEDGYRVVGFNGKFEKQKLKEVKILVISNALAPNSRPPFVTPTKTAFSKNEIENIEEWVYKGGSLFLIADHMPFAGASANLAHIFGFEFYDGFVLDKDDNGILDFSLENMMLNKNSITNGRNNMETVRHIRTFTGQAFKIPKKASSILNLKREYKVFMTDTMWRFNSKTPKFPATNLSQGAILKHGKGRVAVFGEAAMFTAQIAGRNRIKVGMNSDKATENYQLLLNVIHWLDHLY
;
A
#
# COMPACT_ATOMS: atom_id res chain seq x y z
N MET A 1 -37.55 -54.28 -29.24
CA MET A 1 -37.06 -52.90 -29.58
C MET A 1 -36.63 -52.24 -28.29
N ASN A 2 -35.33 -52.31 -27.99
CA ASN A 2 -34.77 -51.70 -26.76
C ASN A 2 -34.15 -50.37 -27.19
N SER A 3 -34.73 -49.26 -26.72
CA SER A 3 -34.21 -47.91 -26.93
C SER A 3 -33.25 -47.57 -25.80
N ASN A 4 -31.93 -47.51 -26.07
CA ASN A 4 -30.92 -47.02 -25.19
C ASN A 4 -30.88 -45.48 -25.23
N PHE A 5 -31.36 -44.85 -24.17
CA PHE A 5 -31.24 -43.40 -23.97
C PHE A 5 -29.86 -43.09 -23.37
N LEU A 6 -28.93 -42.59 -24.20
CA LEU A 6 -27.64 -42.06 -23.72
C LEU A 6 -27.86 -40.67 -23.10
N PHE A 7 -27.68 -40.59 -21.78
CA PHE A 7 -27.67 -39.33 -21.04
C PHE A 7 -26.27 -38.69 -21.20
N PHE A 8 -26.17 -37.63 -21.99
CA PHE A 8 -24.97 -36.83 -22.09
C PHE A 8 -24.92 -35.87 -20.89
N ILE A 9 -24.09 -36.16 -19.87
CA ILE A 9 -23.79 -35.23 -18.77
C ILE A 9 -22.76 -34.23 -19.31
N SER A 10 -23.22 -33.04 -19.66
CA SER A 10 -22.35 -31.90 -19.98
C SER A 10 -21.74 -31.34 -18.67
N LEU A 11 -20.49 -31.68 -18.43
CA LEU A 11 -19.73 -31.13 -17.31
C LEU A 11 -19.40 -29.66 -17.62
N LEU A 12 -20.20 -28.74 -17.09
CA LEU A 12 -19.88 -27.30 -17.10
C LEU A 12 -18.67 -27.06 -16.19
N PHE A 13 -17.48 -26.98 -16.79
CA PHE A 13 -16.31 -26.44 -16.12
C PHE A 13 -16.53 -24.93 -15.90
N VAL A 14 -16.94 -24.55 -14.69
CA VAL A 14 -16.90 -23.17 -14.23
C VAL A 14 -15.43 -22.84 -13.97
N THR A 15 -14.73 -22.34 -14.98
CA THR A 15 -13.41 -21.73 -14.77
C THR A 15 -13.63 -20.41 -14.04
N THR A 16 -13.27 -20.36 -12.77
CA THR A 16 -13.12 -19.11 -12.04
C THR A 16 -11.98 -18.33 -12.69
N VAL A 17 -12.32 -17.43 -13.57
CA VAL A 17 -11.35 -16.50 -14.17
C VAL A 17 -11.00 -15.50 -13.09
N PHE A 18 -9.93 -15.75 -12.34
CA PHE A 18 -9.30 -14.69 -11.56
C PHE A 18 -8.93 -13.56 -12.53
N SER A 19 -9.45 -12.38 -12.29
CA SER A 19 -9.10 -11.19 -13.05
C SER A 19 -7.59 -10.98 -12.91
N GLN A 20 -6.85 -11.33 -13.95
CA GLN A 20 -5.39 -11.19 -13.96
C GLN A 20 -5.07 -9.70 -13.97
N GLN A 21 -4.42 -9.22 -12.90
CA GLN A 21 -3.84 -7.90 -12.84
C GLN A 21 -2.38 -8.00 -13.28
N ILE A 22 -2.04 -7.29 -14.33
CA ILE A 22 -0.67 -7.22 -14.87
C ILE A 22 -0.13 -5.80 -14.72
N THR A 23 1.17 -5.69 -14.55
CA THR A 23 1.84 -4.40 -14.46
C THR A 23 1.79 -3.67 -15.79
N ASP A 24 1.45 -2.38 -15.77
CA ASP A 24 1.55 -1.47 -16.90
C ASP A 24 2.99 -0.95 -17.04
N THR A 25 3.81 -1.67 -17.77
CA THR A 25 5.22 -1.32 -17.99
C THR A 25 5.42 -0.07 -18.85
N LEU A 26 4.37 0.39 -19.55
CA LEU A 26 4.40 1.59 -20.37
C LEU A 26 4.08 2.86 -19.57
N TYR A 27 3.60 2.71 -18.33
CA TYR A 27 3.32 3.86 -17.48
C TYR A 27 4.59 4.69 -17.23
N ASN A 28 4.52 5.98 -17.57
CA ASN A 28 5.64 6.91 -17.45
C ASN A 28 5.12 8.34 -17.29
N PRO A 29 4.80 8.79 -16.05
CA PRO A 29 4.33 10.13 -15.81
C PRO A 29 5.49 11.13 -16.01
N LYS A 30 5.16 12.33 -16.50
CA LYS A 30 6.14 13.41 -16.61
C LYS A 30 6.41 14.03 -15.23
N ILE A 31 7.61 13.86 -14.70
CA ILE A 31 8.05 14.52 -13.47
C ILE A 31 8.52 15.94 -13.82
N LEU A 32 7.79 16.94 -13.32
CA LEU A 32 8.06 18.34 -13.63
C LEU A 32 9.21 18.94 -12.82
N SER A 33 9.43 18.42 -11.61
CA SER A 33 10.45 18.92 -10.67
C SER A 33 11.12 17.74 -9.99
N LYS A 34 12.20 17.23 -10.59
CA LYS A 34 12.99 16.14 -10.03
C LYS A 34 13.63 16.56 -8.69
N ALA A 35 13.74 15.61 -7.76
CA ALA A 35 14.46 15.83 -6.51
C ALA A 35 15.98 15.88 -6.72
N TYR A 36 16.48 15.03 -7.60
CA TYR A 36 17.89 14.86 -7.87
C TYR A 36 18.17 14.71 -9.37
N GLN A 37 19.43 14.92 -9.75
CA GLN A 37 19.92 14.46 -11.05
C GLN A 37 19.91 12.93 -11.09
N ASP A 38 19.92 12.36 -12.26
CA ASP A 38 19.80 10.91 -12.46
C ASP A 38 20.81 10.14 -11.62
N ASN A 39 20.28 9.22 -10.79
CA ASN A 39 21.05 8.36 -9.87
C ASN A 39 21.93 9.09 -8.83
N SER A 40 21.76 10.39 -8.59
CA SER A 40 22.53 11.12 -7.60
C SER A 40 21.87 11.19 -6.21
N GLY A 41 20.60 10.84 -6.14
CA GLY A 41 19.84 10.79 -4.89
C GLY A 41 20.24 9.65 -3.94
N PRO A 42 19.72 9.65 -2.71
CA PRO A 42 20.04 8.64 -1.72
C PRO A 42 19.56 7.24 -2.12
N LEU A 43 20.12 6.23 -1.46
CA LEU A 43 19.73 4.84 -1.63
C LEU A 43 18.38 4.57 -0.97
N LEU A 44 17.48 3.92 -1.72
CA LEU A 44 16.16 3.47 -1.30
C LEU A 44 16.07 1.96 -1.52
N TYR A 45 15.70 1.24 -0.45
CA TYR A 45 15.39 -0.18 -0.54
C TYR A 45 13.89 -0.42 -0.71
N ILE A 46 13.52 -1.32 -1.61
CA ILE A 46 12.20 -1.96 -1.66
C ILE A 46 12.37 -3.37 -1.10
N ASP A 47 11.68 -3.68 -0.02
CA ASP A 47 11.70 -4.99 0.63
C ASP A 47 11.16 -6.07 -0.31
N GLU A 48 11.94 -7.14 -0.47
CA GLU A 48 11.60 -8.36 -1.24
C GLU A 48 11.86 -9.63 -0.41
N GLY A 49 12.37 -9.47 0.83
CA GLY A 49 12.77 -10.56 1.71
C GLY A 49 11.63 -11.15 2.54
N HIS A 50 10.49 -10.49 2.61
CA HIS A 50 9.35 -10.87 3.46
C HIS A 50 8.15 -11.32 2.63
N HIS A 51 8.38 -12.14 1.60
CA HIS A 51 7.32 -12.66 0.72
C HIS A 51 6.37 -11.57 0.22
N ASN A 52 6.91 -10.42 -0.08
CA ASN A 52 6.19 -9.23 -0.47
C ASN A 52 5.40 -9.45 -1.76
N PHE A 53 4.13 -9.05 -1.75
CA PHE A 53 3.29 -9.10 -2.95
C PHE A 53 3.73 -8.09 -4.01
N HIS A 54 4.45 -7.04 -3.60
CA HIS A 54 4.99 -6.00 -4.47
C HIS A 54 6.51 -5.99 -4.39
N THR A 55 7.17 -6.32 -5.48
CA THR A 55 8.63 -6.28 -5.61
C THR A 55 9.05 -5.26 -6.67
N LYS A 56 10.30 -4.80 -6.61
CA LYS A 56 10.86 -3.73 -7.46
C LYS A 56 10.63 -3.95 -8.96
N ASN A 57 10.82 -5.18 -9.42
CA ASN A 57 10.79 -5.51 -10.85
C ASN A 57 9.47 -6.14 -11.31
N ASP A 58 8.50 -6.33 -10.40
CA ASP A 58 7.17 -6.85 -10.71
C ASP A 58 6.12 -5.73 -10.53
N ARG A 59 5.17 -5.87 -9.62
CA ARG A 59 4.04 -4.94 -9.44
C ARG A 59 4.47 -3.53 -9.04
N PHE A 60 5.63 -3.37 -8.41
CA PHE A 60 6.23 -2.07 -8.09
C PHE A 60 7.24 -1.60 -9.14
N SER A 61 7.30 -2.19 -10.34
CA SER A 61 8.16 -1.65 -11.38
C SER A 61 7.77 -0.22 -11.81
N PRO A 62 6.48 0.17 -11.91
CA PRO A 62 6.11 1.58 -12.14
C PRO A 62 6.48 2.50 -10.97
N PHE A 63 6.31 2.05 -9.72
CA PHE A 63 6.75 2.75 -8.52
C PHE A 63 8.26 3.02 -8.57
N SER A 64 9.04 1.98 -8.85
CA SER A 64 10.51 2.06 -8.94
C SER A 64 10.95 2.98 -10.06
N LYS A 65 10.28 2.93 -11.21
CA LYS A 65 10.55 3.79 -12.38
C LYS A 65 10.33 5.26 -12.02
N VAL A 66 9.20 5.60 -11.40
CA VAL A 66 8.91 6.97 -10.97
C VAL A 66 10.01 7.50 -10.05
N LEU A 67 10.45 6.73 -9.07
CA LEU A 67 11.50 7.17 -8.14
C LEU A 67 12.89 7.22 -8.79
N THR A 68 13.19 6.32 -9.72
CA THR A 68 14.44 6.37 -10.48
C THR A 68 14.49 7.60 -11.39
N GLU A 69 13.36 7.94 -12.04
CA GLU A 69 13.24 9.16 -12.85
C GLU A 69 13.35 10.43 -12.00
N ASP A 70 12.96 10.39 -10.72
CA ASP A 70 13.12 11.49 -9.75
C ASP A 70 14.56 11.58 -9.18
N GLY A 71 15.44 10.67 -9.63
CA GLY A 71 16.88 10.65 -9.36
C GLY A 71 17.32 9.78 -8.17
N TYR A 72 16.41 9.01 -7.53
CA TYR A 72 16.77 8.09 -6.45
C TYR A 72 17.46 6.83 -6.96
N ARG A 73 18.33 6.26 -6.12
CA ARG A 73 18.92 4.92 -6.35
C ARG A 73 18.04 3.84 -5.74
N VAL A 74 17.18 3.22 -6.54
CA VAL A 74 16.19 2.24 -6.10
C VAL A 74 16.71 0.83 -6.25
N VAL A 75 16.77 0.07 -5.16
CA VAL A 75 17.28 -1.30 -5.10
C VAL A 75 16.28 -2.23 -4.41
N GLY A 76 16.04 -3.41 -4.99
CA GLY A 76 15.33 -4.50 -4.32
C GLY A 76 16.20 -5.10 -3.21
N PHE A 77 15.67 -5.24 -2.02
CA PHE A 77 16.37 -5.78 -0.86
C PHE A 77 15.78 -7.13 -0.47
N ASN A 78 16.54 -8.18 -0.71
CA ASN A 78 16.15 -9.56 -0.36
C ASN A 78 16.98 -10.06 0.83
N GLY A 79 16.54 -9.73 2.04
CA GLY A 79 17.25 -10.13 3.27
C GLY A 79 16.49 -9.74 4.53
N LYS A 80 17.07 -10.07 5.67
CA LYS A 80 16.56 -9.64 6.98
C LYS A 80 16.97 -8.21 7.29
N PHE A 81 16.16 -7.52 8.09
CA PHE A 81 16.45 -6.15 8.54
C PHE A 81 17.46 -6.14 9.69
N GLU A 82 18.72 -6.44 9.35
CA GLU A 82 19.86 -6.37 10.28
C GLU A 82 20.34 -4.92 10.40
N LYS A 83 20.82 -4.54 11.60
CA LYS A 83 21.31 -3.17 11.88
C LYS A 83 22.38 -2.70 10.88
N GLN A 84 23.26 -3.61 10.44
CA GLN A 84 24.33 -3.28 9.50
C GLN A 84 23.75 -2.92 8.12
N LYS A 85 22.76 -3.68 7.65
CA LYS A 85 22.09 -3.44 6.35
C LYS A 85 21.25 -2.17 6.35
N LEU A 86 20.57 -1.87 7.44
CA LEU A 86 19.78 -0.65 7.58
C LEU A 86 20.64 0.62 7.59
N LYS A 87 21.92 0.56 8.00
CA LYS A 87 22.83 1.72 7.94
C LYS A 87 23.19 2.17 6.52
N GLU A 88 23.05 1.27 5.54
CA GLU A 88 23.42 1.53 4.15
C GLU A 88 22.35 2.32 3.40
N VAL A 89 21.12 2.41 3.93
CA VAL A 89 19.95 2.95 3.23
C VAL A 89 19.37 4.18 3.94
N LYS A 90 18.83 5.10 3.15
CA LYS A 90 18.12 6.29 3.68
C LYS A 90 16.63 6.04 3.86
N ILE A 91 15.99 5.34 2.92
CA ILE A 91 14.56 5.06 2.92
C ILE A 91 14.34 3.57 2.71
N LEU A 92 13.58 2.94 3.60
CA LEU A 92 13.11 1.57 3.47
C LEU A 92 11.62 1.59 3.11
N VAL A 93 11.26 0.98 1.97
CA VAL A 93 9.89 0.75 1.54
C VAL A 93 9.53 -0.70 1.78
N ILE A 94 8.48 -0.94 2.56
CA ILE A 94 7.90 -2.27 2.77
C ILE A 94 6.48 -2.24 2.23
N SER A 95 6.16 -3.13 1.28
CA SER A 95 4.81 -3.20 0.72
C SER A 95 4.29 -4.63 0.74
N ASN A 96 3.13 -4.81 1.35
CA ASN A 96 2.37 -6.05 1.37
C ASN A 96 3.23 -7.28 1.70
N ALA A 97 3.98 -7.19 2.81
CA ALA A 97 4.76 -8.30 3.36
C ALA A 97 3.86 -9.41 3.90
N LEU A 98 4.32 -10.65 3.82
CA LEU A 98 3.65 -11.84 4.32
C LEU A 98 4.59 -12.69 5.17
N ALA A 99 4.03 -13.45 6.09
CA ALA A 99 4.79 -14.45 6.83
C ALA A 99 5.25 -15.59 5.90
N PRO A 100 6.38 -16.23 6.21
CA PRO A 100 6.82 -17.40 5.48
C PRO A 100 5.72 -18.48 5.36
N ASN A 101 5.61 -19.09 4.19
CA ASN A 101 4.61 -20.12 3.87
C ASN A 101 3.15 -19.68 3.93
N SER A 102 2.86 -18.38 3.97
CA SER A 102 1.51 -17.86 3.81
C SER A 102 0.97 -18.18 2.42
N ARG A 103 -0.21 -18.81 2.34
CA ARG A 103 -0.86 -19.21 1.07
C ARG A 103 -2.37 -19.08 1.19
N PRO A 104 -3.06 -18.79 0.09
CA PRO A 104 -4.52 -18.85 0.07
C PRO A 104 -5.06 -20.26 0.44
N PRO A 105 -6.24 -20.36 1.09
CA PRO A 105 -7.02 -19.21 1.56
C PRO A 105 -6.36 -18.54 2.76
N PHE A 106 -6.26 -17.19 2.73
CA PHE A 106 -5.78 -16.43 3.88
C PHE A 106 -6.90 -16.33 4.92
N VAL A 107 -6.58 -16.67 6.17
CA VAL A 107 -7.53 -16.71 7.29
C VAL A 107 -6.94 -16.00 8.52
N THR A 108 -7.82 -15.48 9.38
CA THR A 108 -7.44 -14.93 10.69
C THR A 108 -7.23 -16.03 11.73
N PRO A 109 -6.32 -15.83 12.71
CA PRO A 109 -5.42 -14.69 12.87
C PRO A 109 -4.27 -14.74 11.86
N THR A 110 -3.96 -13.59 11.26
CA THR A 110 -2.84 -13.47 10.32
C THR A 110 -1.49 -13.53 11.04
N LYS A 111 -0.56 -14.31 10.49
CA LYS A 111 0.79 -14.42 11.04
C LYS A 111 1.63 -13.19 10.67
N THR A 112 2.44 -12.69 11.62
CA THR A 112 3.36 -11.58 11.36
C THR A 112 4.43 -11.93 10.33
N ALA A 113 4.74 -10.97 9.46
CA ALA A 113 5.81 -11.11 8.46
C ALA A 113 7.21 -10.97 9.06
N PHE A 114 7.34 -10.26 10.19
CA PHE A 114 8.61 -9.82 10.75
C PHE A 114 8.89 -10.49 12.08
N SER A 115 10.15 -10.83 12.32
CA SER A 115 10.62 -11.22 13.65
C SER A 115 10.68 -10.00 14.59
N LYS A 116 10.65 -10.27 15.91
CA LYS A 116 10.79 -9.23 16.92
C LYS A 116 12.07 -8.40 16.74
N ASN A 117 13.20 -9.08 16.45
CA ASN A 117 14.49 -8.41 16.24
C ASN A 117 14.46 -7.47 15.03
N GLU A 118 13.80 -7.82 13.95
CA GLU A 118 13.67 -6.98 12.77
C GLU A 118 12.85 -5.73 13.07
N ILE A 119 11.74 -5.89 13.79
CA ILE A 119 10.89 -4.78 14.22
C ILE A 119 11.69 -3.80 15.10
N GLU A 120 12.44 -4.31 16.10
CA GLU A 120 13.28 -3.51 16.97
C GLU A 120 14.42 -2.82 16.20
N ASN A 121 15.04 -3.50 15.25
CA ASN A 121 16.10 -2.93 14.40
C ASN A 121 15.58 -1.80 13.50
N ILE A 122 14.39 -1.96 12.92
CA ILE A 122 13.74 -0.91 12.11
C ILE A 122 13.40 0.30 12.98
N GLU A 123 12.81 0.07 14.18
CA GLU A 123 12.45 1.15 15.10
C GLU A 123 13.69 1.96 15.50
N GLU A 124 14.74 1.29 15.97
CA GLU A 124 16.01 1.92 16.36
C GLU A 124 16.65 2.70 15.20
N TRP A 125 16.62 2.12 13.98
CA TRP A 125 17.16 2.76 12.79
C TRP A 125 16.35 4.02 12.43
N VAL A 126 15.02 3.97 12.47
CA VAL A 126 14.18 5.16 12.27
C VAL A 126 14.45 6.20 13.34
N TYR A 127 14.50 5.79 14.62
CA TYR A 127 14.78 6.71 15.72
C TYR A 127 16.11 7.49 15.51
N LYS A 128 17.11 6.85 14.90
CA LYS A 128 18.42 7.42 14.58
C LYS A 128 18.47 8.27 13.28
N GLY A 129 17.39 8.32 12.50
CA GLY A 129 17.29 9.19 11.32
C GLY A 129 17.05 8.48 9.98
N GLY A 130 16.83 7.17 10.00
CA GLY A 130 16.30 6.43 8.85
C GLY A 130 14.83 6.75 8.59
N SER A 131 14.31 6.39 7.45
CA SER A 131 12.92 6.67 7.08
C SER A 131 12.21 5.44 6.55
N LEU A 132 11.05 5.11 7.15
CA LEU A 132 10.23 3.95 6.79
C LEU A 132 8.99 4.38 5.99
N PHE A 133 8.77 3.74 4.85
CA PHE A 133 7.50 3.76 4.12
C PHE A 133 6.84 2.39 4.24
N LEU A 134 5.89 2.25 5.15
CA LEU A 134 5.13 1.02 5.37
C LEU A 134 3.80 1.08 4.63
N ILE A 135 3.60 0.18 3.68
CA ILE A 135 2.37 0.02 2.91
C ILE A 135 1.82 -1.37 3.21
N ALA A 136 0.66 -1.43 3.82
CA ALA A 136 -0.01 -2.69 4.14
C ALA A 136 -1.48 -2.58 3.79
N ASP A 137 -1.85 -3.24 2.72
CA ASP A 137 -3.19 -3.30 2.16
C ASP A 137 -4.16 -4.04 3.10
N HIS A 138 -5.39 -4.31 2.66
CA HIS A 138 -6.35 -5.11 3.39
C HIS A 138 -5.79 -6.46 3.87
N MET A 139 -6.59 -7.24 4.61
CA MET A 139 -6.26 -8.62 4.97
C MET A 139 -5.69 -9.41 3.77
N PRO A 140 -4.58 -10.16 3.90
CA PRO A 140 -3.86 -10.45 5.14
C PRO A 140 -2.67 -9.52 5.40
N PHE A 141 -2.40 -8.55 4.52
CA PHE A 141 -1.21 -7.70 4.58
C PHE A 141 -1.22 -6.78 5.80
N ALA A 142 -2.42 -6.30 6.16
CA ALA A 142 -2.62 -5.51 7.38
C ALA A 142 -2.21 -6.31 8.63
N GLY A 143 -2.74 -7.51 8.78
CA GLY A 143 -2.41 -8.38 9.91
C GLY A 143 -0.95 -8.78 9.95
N ALA A 144 -0.36 -9.10 8.79
CA ALA A 144 1.05 -9.49 8.69
C ALA A 144 2.00 -8.36 9.08
N SER A 145 1.62 -7.10 8.89
CA SER A 145 2.40 -5.91 9.21
C SER A 145 2.01 -5.24 10.54
N ALA A 146 0.98 -5.75 11.24
CA ALA A 146 0.41 -5.10 12.42
C ALA A 146 1.43 -4.87 13.55
N ASN A 147 2.31 -5.83 13.83
CA ASN A 147 3.32 -5.70 14.90
C ASN A 147 4.36 -4.63 14.56
N LEU A 148 4.75 -4.50 13.28
CA LEU A 148 5.66 -3.44 12.85
C LEU A 148 5.00 -2.06 12.91
N ALA A 149 3.73 -1.96 12.52
CA ALA A 149 2.97 -0.71 12.64
C ALA A 149 2.79 -0.31 14.11
N HIS A 150 2.53 -1.29 14.99
CA HIS A 150 2.26 -1.08 16.40
C HIS A 150 3.44 -0.48 17.18
N ILE A 151 4.70 -0.82 16.84
CA ILE A 151 5.86 -0.23 17.53
C ILE A 151 5.96 1.29 17.34
N PHE A 152 5.37 1.81 16.25
CA PHE A 152 5.23 3.24 15.99
C PHE A 152 3.89 3.82 16.47
N GLY A 153 3.06 3.00 17.13
CA GLY A 153 1.76 3.38 17.70
C GLY A 153 0.58 3.36 16.75
N PHE A 154 0.72 2.81 15.54
CA PHE A 154 -0.41 2.59 14.62
C PHE A 154 -1.14 1.29 14.96
N GLU A 155 -2.47 1.31 14.97
CA GLU A 155 -3.30 0.11 15.17
C GLU A 155 -3.99 -0.26 13.86
N PHE A 156 -3.52 -1.33 13.22
CA PHE A 156 -4.08 -1.85 11.97
C PHE A 156 -5.31 -2.72 12.22
N TYR A 157 -6.30 -2.59 11.34
CA TYR A 157 -7.42 -3.52 11.27
C TYR A 157 -7.19 -4.49 10.13
N ASP A 158 -7.06 -5.79 10.44
CA ASP A 158 -6.87 -6.85 9.44
C ASP A 158 -8.20 -7.14 8.71
N GLY A 159 -8.67 -6.17 7.95
CA GLY A 159 -9.97 -6.13 7.30
C GLY A 159 -9.96 -5.30 6.02
N PHE A 160 -11.14 -4.88 5.60
CA PHE A 160 -11.37 -4.15 4.35
C PHE A 160 -12.16 -2.88 4.62
N VAL A 161 -11.81 -1.79 3.94
CA VAL A 161 -12.62 -0.57 3.95
C VAL A 161 -13.47 -0.53 2.69
N LEU A 162 -14.80 -0.47 2.87
CA LEU A 162 -15.76 -0.40 1.78
C LEU A 162 -16.73 0.77 2.01
N ASP A 163 -17.31 1.29 0.95
CA ASP A 163 -18.36 2.30 0.99
C ASP A 163 -19.74 1.66 1.28
N LYS A 164 -20.80 2.46 1.18
CA LYS A 164 -22.18 2.01 1.41
C LYS A 164 -22.69 0.96 0.41
N ASP A 165 -22.09 0.92 -0.77
CA ASP A 165 -22.44 0.02 -1.88
C ASP A 165 -21.47 -1.18 -1.95
N ASP A 166 -20.72 -1.42 -0.86
CA ASP A 166 -19.69 -2.46 -0.71
C ASP A 166 -18.56 -2.35 -1.77
N ASN A 167 -18.29 -1.10 -2.24
CA ASN A 167 -17.22 -0.81 -3.18
C ASN A 167 -15.97 -0.35 -2.43
N GLY A 168 -14.81 -0.87 -2.82
CA GLY A 168 -13.51 -0.54 -2.22
C GLY A 168 -12.79 0.63 -2.89
N ILE A 169 -13.32 1.21 -3.97
CA ILE A 169 -12.70 2.37 -4.63
C ILE A 169 -13.14 3.64 -3.92
N LEU A 170 -12.18 4.36 -3.34
CA LEU A 170 -12.41 5.57 -2.57
C LEU A 170 -11.69 6.77 -3.19
N ASP A 171 -12.39 7.89 -3.25
CA ASP A 171 -11.82 9.18 -3.65
C ASP A 171 -11.60 10.07 -2.42
N PHE A 172 -10.37 10.51 -2.25
CA PHE A 172 -9.95 11.45 -1.21
C PHE A 172 -9.61 12.78 -1.86
N SER A 173 -10.33 13.83 -1.51
CA SER A 173 -10.08 15.17 -2.02
C SER A 173 -10.12 16.22 -0.91
N LEU A 174 -9.55 17.40 -1.18
CA LEU A 174 -9.70 18.55 -0.30
C LEU A 174 -11.17 19.00 -0.22
N GLU A 175 -11.91 18.81 -1.31
CA GLU A 175 -13.32 19.20 -1.44
C GLU A 175 -14.24 18.33 -0.56
N ASN A 176 -14.03 17.02 -0.57
CA ASN A 176 -14.77 16.11 0.30
C ASN A 176 -14.18 16.00 1.71
N MET A 177 -13.13 16.76 2.04
CA MET A 177 -12.46 16.81 3.35
C MET A 177 -11.91 15.44 3.81
N MET A 178 -11.68 14.50 2.90
CA MET A 178 -11.03 13.21 3.20
C MET A 178 -9.52 13.27 2.95
N LEU A 179 -9.06 14.19 2.11
CA LEU A 179 -7.65 14.51 1.93
C LEU A 179 -7.27 15.70 2.81
N ASN A 180 -6.36 15.52 3.75
CA ASN A 180 -5.93 16.60 4.63
C ASN A 180 -4.87 17.48 3.97
N LYS A 181 -5.03 18.79 4.14
CA LYS A 181 -3.99 19.75 3.76
C LYS A 181 -2.85 19.69 4.77
N ASN A 182 -1.67 19.26 4.33
CA ASN A 182 -0.46 19.15 5.15
C ASN A 182 0.81 19.24 4.27
N SER A 183 1.99 19.00 4.84
CA SER A 183 3.25 19.06 4.08
C SER A 183 3.27 18.09 2.88
N ILE A 184 2.66 16.90 2.99
CA ILE A 184 2.61 15.92 1.90
C ILE A 184 1.73 16.42 0.74
N THR A 185 0.54 16.92 1.04
CA THR A 185 -0.40 17.41 0.01
C THR A 185 0.02 18.76 -0.58
N ASN A 186 0.83 19.54 0.13
CA ASN A 186 1.39 20.79 -0.40
C ASN A 186 2.62 20.56 -1.30
N GLY A 187 3.42 19.50 -1.03
CA GLY A 187 4.71 19.30 -1.68
C GLY A 187 5.73 20.39 -1.37
N ARG A 188 6.82 20.44 -2.13
CA ARG A 188 7.89 21.46 -2.00
C ARG A 188 7.49 22.80 -2.63
N ASN A 189 6.56 22.78 -3.57
CA ASN A 189 6.09 23.95 -4.31
C ASN A 189 4.69 23.71 -4.89
N ASN A 190 4.10 24.77 -5.50
CA ASN A 190 2.74 24.72 -6.03
C ASN A 190 2.51 23.67 -7.15
N MET A 191 3.56 23.29 -7.88
CA MET A 191 3.45 22.24 -8.93
C MET A 191 3.32 20.84 -8.36
N GLU A 192 3.68 20.65 -7.10
CA GLU A 192 3.61 19.39 -6.39
C GLU A 192 2.36 19.27 -5.52
N THR A 193 1.46 20.25 -5.57
CA THR A 193 0.23 20.22 -4.78
C THR A 193 -0.67 19.08 -5.24
N VAL A 194 -1.11 18.27 -4.28
CA VAL A 194 -2.06 17.16 -4.46
C VAL A 194 -3.41 17.56 -3.90
N ARG A 195 -4.46 17.44 -4.71
CA ARG A 195 -5.85 17.81 -4.37
C ARG A 195 -6.81 16.65 -4.40
N HIS A 196 -6.45 15.58 -5.11
CA HIS A 196 -7.30 14.41 -5.29
C HIS A 196 -6.46 13.13 -5.39
N ILE A 197 -6.86 12.11 -4.63
CA ILE A 197 -6.25 10.77 -4.61
C ILE A 197 -7.33 9.73 -4.72
N ARG A 198 -7.07 8.65 -5.45
CA ARG A 198 -7.92 7.47 -5.53
C ARG A 198 -7.22 6.24 -4.99
N THR A 199 -7.92 5.47 -4.15
CA THR A 199 -7.50 4.16 -3.66
C THR A 199 -8.39 3.05 -4.23
N PHE A 200 -7.93 1.78 -4.16
CA PHE A 200 -8.55 0.66 -4.88
C PHE A 200 -8.81 -0.56 -4.00
N THR A 201 -9.26 -0.33 -2.80
CA THR A 201 -9.52 -1.27 -1.72
C THR A 201 -8.32 -1.43 -0.79
N GLY A 202 -8.52 -1.06 0.45
CA GLY A 202 -7.46 -1.16 1.47
C GLY A 202 -8.04 -1.39 2.85
N GLN A 203 -7.19 -1.23 3.84
CA GLN A 203 -7.57 -1.24 5.25
C GLN A 203 -7.74 0.17 5.82
N ALA A 204 -8.24 0.24 7.04
CA ALA A 204 -8.21 1.41 7.90
C ALA A 204 -7.34 1.16 9.14
N PHE A 205 -6.80 2.23 9.72
CA PHE A 205 -6.02 2.13 10.96
C PHE A 205 -6.21 3.35 11.85
N LYS A 206 -5.99 3.16 13.17
CA LYS A 206 -5.84 4.28 14.10
C LYS A 206 -4.43 4.83 14.04
N ILE A 207 -4.31 6.14 14.20
CA ILE A 207 -3.03 6.83 14.24
C ILE A 207 -2.67 7.25 15.67
N PRO A 208 -1.38 7.25 16.06
CA PRO A 208 -0.96 7.80 17.36
C PRO A 208 -1.15 9.33 17.39
N LYS A 209 -1.30 9.90 18.58
CA LYS A 209 -1.58 11.34 18.77
C LYS A 209 -0.57 12.28 18.09
N LYS A 210 0.67 11.84 17.91
CA LYS A 210 1.74 12.63 17.26
C LYS A 210 1.77 12.50 15.74
N ALA A 211 0.99 11.58 15.18
CA ALA A 211 0.90 11.40 13.73
C ALA A 211 -0.06 12.40 13.10
N SER A 212 0.14 12.69 11.84
CA SER A 212 -0.75 13.49 11.01
C SER A 212 -1.38 12.61 9.95
N SER A 213 -2.72 12.54 9.92
CA SER A 213 -3.45 11.84 8.87
C SER A 213 -3.33 12.61 7.55
N ILE A 214 -3.16 11.87 6.45
CA ILE A 214 -3.23 12.37 5.08
C ILE A 214 -4.59 12.03 4.48
N LEU A 215 -4.99 10.75 4.62
CA LEU A 215 -6.23 10.19 4.08
C LEU A 215 -7.16 9.83 5.24
N ASN A 216 -8.14 10.70 5.51
CA ASN A 216 -9.12 10.49 6.57
C ASN A 216 -10.34 9.72 6.04
N LEU A 217 -10.78 8.74 6.81
CA LEU A 217 -12.02 8.03 6.53
C LEU A 217 -13.19 8.67 7.29
N LYS A 218 -14.36 8.62 6.68
CA LYS A 218 -15.62 9.16 7.21
C LYS A 218 -16.55 8.04 7.69
N ARG A 219 -17.62 8.42 8.39
CA ARG A 219 -18.59 7.52 8.99
C ARG A 219 -19.34 6.64 7.98
N GLU A 220 -19.56 7.12 6.78
CA GLU A 220 -20.23 6.39 5.69
C GLU A 220 -19.43 5.17 5.20
N TYR A 221 -18.10 5.16 5.37
CA TYR A 221 -17.26 3.99 5.11
C TYR A 221 -17.27 3.03 6.28
N LYS A 222 -17.15 1.75 5.99
CA LYS A 222 -17.15 0.69 7.02
C LYS A 222 -15.92 -0.18 6.90
N VAL A 223 -15.39 -0.58 8.04
CA VAL A 223 -14.36 -1.60 8.15
C VAL A 223 -15.05 -2.94 8.30
N PHE A 224 -14.82 -3.83 7.35
CA PHE A 224 -15.30 -5.21 7.35
C PHE A 224 -14.22 -6.13 7.88
N MET A 225 -14.50 -6.84 8.96
CA MET A 225 -13.59 -7.78 9.63
C MET A 225 -13.99 -9.21 9.24
N THR A 226 -13.50 -9.68 8.10
CA THR A 226 -13.76 -11.06 7.66
C THR A 226 -12.73 -12.01 8.25
N ASP A 227 -13.12 -13.25 8.50
CA ASP A 227 -12.22 -14.32 8.95
C ASP A 227 -11.45 -15.01 7.80
N THR A 228 -11.93 -14.82 6.57
CA THR A 228 -11.32 -15.34 5.35
C THR A 228 -11.29 -14.25 4.28
N MET A 229 -10.12 -14.01 3.69
CA MET A 229 -9.93 -12.99 2.66
C MET A 229 -10.97 -13.09 1.54
N TRP A 230 -11.61 -11.96 1.23
CA TRP A 230 -12.65 -11.80 0.18
C TRP A 230 -13.92 -12.63 0.42
N ARG A 231 -14.14 -13.16 1.62
CA ARG A 231 -15.39 -13.86 1.96
C ARG A 231 -16.24 -13.00 2.88
N PHE A 232 -17.25 -12.38 2.32
CA PHE A 232 -18.21 -11.54 3.03
C PHE A 232 -19.60 -12.20 3.05
N ASN A 233 -20.33 -12.01 4.14
CA ASN A 233 -21.72 -12.42 4.29
C ASN A 233 -22.46 -11.45 5.24
N SER A 234 -23.76 -11.66 5.43
CA SER A 234 -24.58 -10.79 6.29
C SER A 234 -24.14 -10.74 7.76
N LYS A 235 -23.36 -11.75 8.23
CA LYS A 235 -22.83 -11.84 9.60
C LYS A 235 -21.42 -11.31 9.72
N THR A 236 -20.74 -10.92 8.62
CA THR A 236 -19.39 -10.36 8.67
C THR A 236 -19.40 -9.13 9.58
N PRO A 237 -18.59 -9.13 10.68
CA PRO A 237 -18.52 -8.00 11.59
C PRO A 237 -18.05 -6.75 10.85
N LYS A 238 -18.71 -5.62 11.11
CA LYS A 238 -18.35 -4.35 10.51
C LYS A 238 -18.67 -3.18 11.44
N PHE A 239 -17.88 -2.11 11.32
CA PHE A 239 -18.07 -0.89 12.10
C PHE A 239 -17.71 0.34 11.25
N PRO A 240 -18.22 1.55 11.62
CA PRO A 240 -17.91 2.78 10.90
C PRO A 240 -16.42 3.12 10.97
N ALA A 241 -15.85 3.60 9.87
CA ALA A 241 -14.44 4.02 9.79
C ALA A 241 -14.18 5.43 10.35
N THR A 242 -15.07 5.95 11.19
CA THR A 242 -14.95 7.28 11.80
C THR A 242 -13.64 7.42 12.57
N ASN A 243 -12.92 8.52 12.32
CA ASN A 243 -11.62 8.82 12.94
C ASN A 243 -10.50 7.81 12.62
N LEU A 244 -10.68 7.00 11.59
CA LEU A 244 -9.62 6.15 11.06
C LEU A 244 -8.96 6.81 9.85
N SER A 245 -7.74 6.37 9.56
CA SER A 245 -6.94 6.83 8.44
C SER A 245 -6.63 5.69 7.49
N GLN A 246 -6.40 6.01 6.22
CA GLN A 246 -5.83 5.10 5.22
C GLN A 246 -4.44 5.56 4.77
N GLY A 247 -3.98 6.75 5.20
CA GLY A 247 -2.64 7.27 4.97
C GLY A 247 -2.25 8.29 6.03
N ALA A 248 -1.07 8.15 6.64
CA ALA A 248 -0.60 9.04 7.70
C ALA A 248 0.93 9.10 7.77
N ILE A 249 1.45 10.15 8.40
CA ILE A 249 2.88 10.37 8.65
C ILE A 249 3.16 10.61 10.12
N LEU A 250 4.37 10.23 10.53
CA LEU A 250 4.86 10.38 11.89
C LEU A 250 6.36 10.73 11.89
N LYS A 251 6.75 11.74 12.66
CA LYS A 251 8.16 11.95 13.03
C LYS A 251 8.48 11.10 14.25
N HIS A 252 9.51 10.25 14.16
CA HIS A 252 9.93 9.34 15.23
C HIS A 252 11.43 9.49 15.48
N GLY A 253 11.81 10.04 16.64
CA GLY A 253 13.19 10.43 16.90
C GLY A 253 13.70 11.43 15.87
N LYS A 254 14.80 11.08 15.19
CA LYS A 254 15.37 11.87 14.08
C LYS A 254 14.84 11.44 12.71
N GLY A 255 14.11 10.34 12.63
CA GLY A 255 13.59 9.76 11.38
C GLY A 255 12.12 10.04 11.15
N ARG A 256 11.60 9.42 10.11
CA ARG A 256 10.23 9.63 9.63
C ARG A 256 9.58 8.31 9.23
N VAL A 257 8.28 8.20 9.47
CA VAL A 257 7.46 7.03 9.12
C VAL A 257 6.26 7.51 8.31
N ALA A 258 6.05 6.95 7.12
CA ALA A 258 4.81 7.06 6.37
C ALA A 258 4.12 5.69 6.36
N VAL A 259 2.84 5.68 6.67
CA VAL A 259 2.01 4.47 6.73
C VAL A 259 0.82 4.62 5.82
N PHE A 260 0.62 3.66 4.92
CA PHE A 260 -0.53 3.62 4.02
C PHE A 260 -1.21 2.26 4.06
N GLY A 261 -2.53 2.29 4.10
CA GLY A 261 -3.41 1.12 4.17
C GLY A 261 -3.90 0.62 2.81
N GLU A 262 -3.27 1.08 1.72
CA GLU A 262 -3.61 0.68 0.36
C GLU A 262 -2.37 0.77 -0.53
N ALA A 263 -2.12 -0.25 -1.31
CA ALA A 263 -0.91 -0.37 -2.11
C ALA A 263 -1.13 -0.12 -3.59
N ALA A 264 -2.31 -0.46 -4.12
CA ALA A 264 -2.58 -0.33 -5.55
C ALA A 264 -2.53 1.12 -6.03
N MET A 265 -2.81 2.09 -5.15
CA MET A 265 -2.68 3.51 -5.44
C MET A 265 -1.27 3.94 -5.88
N PHE A 266 -0.26 3.17 -5.52
CA PHE A 266 1.15 3.38 -5.85
C PHE A 266 1.66 2.42 -6.94
N THR A 267 0.79 1.57 -7.51
CA THR A 267 1.10 0.73 -8.67
C THR A 267 0.61 1.39 -9.96
N ALA A 268 0.89 0.79 -11.09
CA ALA A 268 0.19 1.01 -12.34
C ALA A 268 -0.12 -0.35 -12.94
N GLN A 269 -1.40 -0.72 -12.98
CA GLN A 269 -1.84 -2.05 -13.35
C GLN A 269 -2.93 -1.99 -14.42
N ILE A 270 -3.06 -3.08 -15.17
CA ILE A 270 -4.14 -3.34 -16.10
C ILE A 270 -4.88 -4.58 -15.62
N ALA A 271 -6.16 -4.42 -15.28
CA ALA A 271 -7.00 -5.44 -14.67
C ALA A 271 -8.07 -5.97 -15.62
N GLY A 272 -8.27 -7.28 -15.60
CA GLY A 272 -9.36 -7.96 -16.28
C GLY A 272 -9.36 -7.88 -17.79
N ARG A 273 -10.39 -8.50 -18.40
CA ARG A 273 -10.57 -8.54 -19.86
C ARG A 273 -10.77 -7.15 -20.47
N ASN A 274 -11.41 -6.25 -19.74
CA ASN A 274 -11.69 -4.88 -20.18
C ASN A 274 -10.48 -3.95 -20.04
N ARG A 275 -9.32 -4.48 -19.63
CA ARG A 275 -8.06 -3.74 -19.46
C ARG A 275 -8.20 -2.46 -18.65
N ILE A 276 -8.94 -2.54 -17.53
CA ILE A 276 -9.18 -1.40 -16.63
C ILE A 276 -7.86 -1.00 -15.98
N LYS A 277 -7.53 0.28 -16.04
CA LYS A 277 -6.36 0.85 -15.37
C LYS A 277 -6.61 1.00 -13.86
N VAL A 278 -5.67 0.50 -13.05
CA VAL A 278 -5.74 0.50 -11.59
C VAL A 278 -4.41 1.04 -11.03
N GLY A 279 -4.50 2.03 -10.17
CA GLY A 279 -3.33 2.70 -9.61
C GLY A 279 -3.00 4.03 -10.29
N MET A 280 -1.74 4.41 -10.31
CA MET A 280 -1.24 5.68 -10.84
C MET A 280 -1.57 5.92 -12.33
N ASN A 281 -1.79 4.86 -13.09
CA ASN A 281 -2.17 4.94 -14.51
C ASN A 281 -3.68 5.12 -14.75
N SER A 282 -4.52 5.12 -13.70
CA SER A 282 -5.95 5.37 -13.82
C SER A 282 -6.22 6.82 -14.15
N ASP A 283 -7.13 7.07 -15.12
CA ASP A 283 -7.51 8.42 -15.55
C ASP A 283 -8.18 9.24 -14.42
N LYS A 284 -8.62 8.57 -13.35
CA LYS A 284 -9.20 9.18 -12.14
C LYS A 284 -8.22 9.24 -10.95
N ALA A 285 -6.95 8.88 -11.15
CA ALA A 285 -5.91 8.88 -10.12
C ALA A 285 -4.66 9.66 -10.57
N THR A 286 -4.87 10.74 -11.29
CA THR A 286 -3.81 11.50 -11.98
C THR A 286 -2.79 12.14 -11.05
N GLU A 287 -3.11 12.32 -9.77
CA GLU A 287 -2.22 12.90 -8.77
C GLU A 287 -1.59 11.85 -7.82
N ASN A 288 -1.92 10.55 -7.98
CA ASN A 288 -1.37 9.50 -7.13
C ASN A 288 0.17 9.41 -7.23
N TYR A 289 0.75 9.56 -8.43
CA TYR A 289 2.20 9.56 -8.59
C TYR A 289 2.85 10.77 -7.90
N GLN A 290 2.19 11.94 -7.90
CA GLN A 290 2.69 13.11 -7.21
C GLN A 290 2.64 12.93 -5.69
N LEU A 291 1.58 12.29 -5.16
CA LEU A 291 1.55 11.92 -3.74
C LEU A 291 2.71 10.99 -3.39
N LEU A 292 3.01 9.99 -4.23
CA LEU A 292 4.16 9.11 -4.03
C LEU A 292 5.46 9.92 -3.92
N LEU A 293 5.72 10.82 -4.88
CA LEU A 293 6.90 11.68 -4.87
C LEU A 293 6.95 12.52 -3.59
N ASN A 294 5.86 13.16 -3.22
CA ASN A 294 5.79 13.99 -2.02
C ASN A 294 6.07 13.21 -0.74
N VAL A 295 5.54 11.98 -0.62
CA VAL A 295 5.83 11.10 0.52
C VAL A 295 7.32 10.75 0.58
N ILE A 296 7.94 10.40 -0.55
CA ILE A 296 9.36 10.07 -0.62
C ILE A 296 10.22 11.30 -0.32
N HIS A 297 9.90 12.48 -0.89
CA HIS A 297 10.61 13.74 -0.60
C HIS A 297 10.54 14.10 0.89
N TRP A 298 9.39 13.90 1.51
CA TRP A 298 9.24 14.11 2.95
C TRP A 298 10.08 13.10 3.75
N LEU A 299 10.04 11.81 3.41
CA LEU A 299 10.86 10.78 4.04
C LEU A 299 12.37 11.04 3.88
N ASP A 300 12.76 11.66 2.79
CA ASP A 300 14.15 12.08 2.52
C ASP A 300 14.56 13.39 3.22
N HIS A 301 13.66 14.01 3.93
CA HIS A 301 13.88 15.29 4.63
C HIS A 301 14.12 16.50 3.71
N LEU A 302 13.58 16.49 2.50
CA LEU A 302 13.70 17.63 1.59
C LEU A 302 12.84 18.83 2.01
N TYR A 303 11.89 18.61 2.96
CA TYR A 303 11.06 19.66 3.57
C TYR A 303 10.42 19.21 4.90
#